data_47658c29e9ec66cf965efd4bad74aef8
#
_entry.id   47658c29e9ec66cf965efd4bad74aef8
#
_cell.length_a   1.000
_cell.length_b   1.000
_cell.length_c   1.000
_cell.angle_alpha   90.00
_cell.angle_beta   90.00
_cell.angle_gamma   90.00
#
_symmetry.space_group_name_H-M   'P 1'
#
loop_
_entity.id
_entity.type
_entity.pdbx_description
1 polymer ?
#
loop_
_entity_poly.entity_id
_entity_poly.type
_entity_poly.pdbx_seq_one_letter_code
_entity_poly.pdbx_strand_id
1 'polypeptide(L)' 'MQVGDLVEHNGYLALVICVASYETLIRWLDDGTVEDADNYTIGLEVVSESR' A
#
# COMPACT_ATOMS: atom_id res chain seq x y z
N MET A 1 7.46 4.82 2.79
CA MET A 1 6.78 3.55 2.47
C MET A 1 7.77 2.62 1.80
N GLN A 2 7.81 1.38 2.22
CA GLN A 2 8.79 0.39 1.72
C GLN A 2 8.07 -0.89 1.34
N VAL A 3 8.69 -1.67 0.46
CA VAL A 3 8.17 -3.00 0.10
C VAL A 3 8.04 -3.84 1.37
N GLY A 4 6.87 -4.47 1.55
CA GLY A 4 6.56 -5.26 2.75
C GLY A 4 5.81 -4.51 3.82
N ASP A 5 5.68 -3.18 3.70
CA ASP A 5 4.88 -2.40 4.64
C ASP A 5 3.40 -2.76 4.47
N LEU A 6 2.69 -2.78 5.60
CA LEU A 6 1.24 -2.95 5.60
C LEU A 6 0.59 -1.58 5.74
N VAL A 7 -0.34 -1.28 4.86
CA VAL A 7 -1.04 0.01 4.82
C VAL A 7 -2.55 -0.20 4.93
N GLU A 8 -3.25 0.85 5.33
CA GLU A 8 -4.70 0.81 5.52
C GLU A 8 -5.36 2.03 4.87
N HIS A 9 -6.52 1.81 4.27
CA HIS A 9 -7.38 2.86 3.76
C HIS A 9 -8.83 2.46 3.99
N ASN A 10 -9.57 3.28 4.75
CA ASN A 10 -10.99 3.04 5.06
C ASN A 10 -11.28 1.63 5.62
N GLY A 11 -10.37 1.09 6.44
CA GLY A 11 -10.52 -0.22 7.02
C GLY A 11 -10.03 -1.37 6.15
N TYR A 12 -9.60 -1.09 4.92
CA TYR A 12 -9.03 -2.11 4.03
C TYR A 12 -7.51 -2.11 4.14
N LEU A 13 -6.94 -3.30 4.21
CA LEU A 13 -5.50 -3.48 4.33
C LEU A 13 -4.89 -3.84 2.98
N ALA A 14 -3.70 -3.32 2.73
CA ALA A 14 -2.94 -3.63 1.53
C ALA A 14 -1.45 -3.79 1.88
N LEU A 15 -0.74 -4.54 1.04
CA LEU A 15 0.69 -4.76 1.19
C LEU A 15 1.42 -3.98 0.10
N VAL A 16 2.45 -3.25 0.48
CA VAL A 16 3.31 -2.57 -0.48
C VAL A 16 4.19 -3.60 -1.18
N ILE A 17 4.04 -3.74 -2.48
CA ILE A 17 4.73 -4.76 -3.27
C ILE A 17 5.81 -4.20 -4.19
N CYS A 18 5.77 -2.90 -4.47
CA CYS A 18 6.77 -2.27 -5.33
C CYS A 18 6.89 -0.80 -4.97
N VAL A 19 8.11 -0.32 -4.84
CA VAL A 19 8.41 1.10 -4.65
C VAL A 19 9.41 1.51 -5.72
N ALA A 20 8.96 2.32 -6.67
CA ALA A 20 9.79 2.88 -7.73
C ALA A 20 9.91 4.39 -7.54
N SER A 21 10.79 5.02 -8.33
CA SER A 21 11.02 6.46 -8.20
C SER A 21 9.79 7.29 -8.58
N TYR A 22 8.87 6.72 -9.36
CA TYR A 22 7.70 7.42 -9.89
C TYR A 22 6.37 6.77 -9.52
N GLU A 23 6.40 5.62 -8.86
CA GLU A 23 5.15 4.97 -8.42
C GLU A 23 5.39 4.02 -7.26
N THR A 24 4.35 3.79 -6.49
CA THR A 24 4.33 2.78 -5.44
C THR A 24 3.10 1.91 -5.66
N LEU A 25 3.30 0.61 -5.74
CA LEU A 25 2.21 -0.33 -5.97
C LEU A 25 1.84 -1.05 -4.68
N ILE A 26 0.54 -1.18 -4.45
CA ILE A 26 0.00 -1.90 -3.31
C ILE A 26 -0.92 -2.99 -3.80
N ARG A 27 -0.98 -4.08 -3.03
CA ARG A 27 -1.89 -5.18 -3.31
C ARG A 27 -2.89 -5.28 -2.17
N TRP A 28 -4.16 -5.14 -2.48
CA TRP A 28 -5.23 -5.27 -1.50
C TRP A 28 -5.34 -6.71 -1.01
N LEU A 29 -5.39 -6.90 0.32
CA LEU A 29 -5.46 -8.23 0.90
C LEU A 29 -6.85 -8.86 0.75
N ASP A 30 -7.87 -8.03 0.56
CA ASP A 30 -9.25 -8.48 0.45
C ASP A 30 -9.45 -9.32 -0.82
N ASP A 31 -9.08 -8.79 -1.97
CA ASP A 31 -9.32 -9.44 -3.26
C ASP A 31 -8.05 -9.66 -4.09
N GLY A 32 -6.90 -9.22 -3.60
CA GLY A 32 -5.62 -9.40 -4.28
C GLY A 32 -5.38 -8.46 -5.45
N THR A 33 -6.22 -7.44 -5.66
CA THR A 33 -6.01 -6.48 -6.74
C THR A 33 -4.81 -5.59 -6.44
N VAL A 34 -4.13 -5.14 -7.50
CA VAL A 34 -2.98 -4.26 -7.40
C VAL A 34 -3.38 -2.87 -7.89
N GLU A 35 -3.04 -1.85 -7.12
CA GLU A 35 -3.30 -0.46 -7.47
C GLU A 35 -2.10 0.40 -7.15
N ASP A 36 -2.06 1.58 -7.77
CA ASP A 36 -1.04 2.58 -7.46
C ASP A 36 -1.42 3.30 -6.16
N ALA A 37 -0.50 3.34 -5.22
CA ALA A 37 -0.74 4.00 -3.93
C ALA A 37 -1.02 5.50 -4.10
N ASP A 38 -0.57 6.11 -5.19
CA ASP A 38 -0.84 7.52 -5.45
C ASP A 38 -2.32 7.84 -5.62
N ASN A 39 -3.14 6.83 -5.94
CA ASN A 39 -4.59 6.99 -5.98
C ASN A 39 -5.18 7.25 -4.60
N TYR A 40 -4.41 7.02 -3.55
CA TYR A 40 -4.86 7.10 -2.16
C TYR A 40 -3.95 8.03 -1.35
N THR A 41 -3.57 9.17 -1.92
CA THR A 41 -2.66 10.12 -1.27
C THR A 41 -3.21 10.65 0.04
N ILE A 42 -4.53 10.67 0.20
CA ILE A 42 -5.20 11.09 1.42
C ILE A 42 -5.87 9.87 2.05
N GLY A 43 -5.51 9.55 3.29
CA GLY A 43 -6.15 8.47 4.04
C GLY A 43 -5.45 7.13 4.00
N LEU A 44 -4.36 7.01 3.24
CA LEU A 44 -3.56 5.78 3.27
C LEU A 44 -2.50 5.89 4.36
N GLU A 45 -2.53 4.97 5.31
CA GLU A 45 -1.63 5.00 6.47
C GLU A 45 -0.81 3.72 6.55
N VAL A 46 0.48 3.86 6.91
CA VAL A 46 1.32 2.70 7.21
C VAL A 46 0.98 2.23 8.62
N VAL A 47 0.47 1.01 8.75
CA VAL A 47 0.08 0.44 10.03
C VAL A 47 1.09 -0.56 10.56
N SER A 48 1.95 -1.10 9.70
CA SER A 48 3.05 -1.97 10.11
C SER A 48 4.19 -1.80 9.12
N GLU A 49 5.36 -1.43 9.63
CA GLU A 49 6.52 -1.20 8.79
C GLU A 49 7.32 -2.48 8.59
N SER A 50 7.80 -2.67 7.37
CA SER A 50 8.76 -3.73 7.06
C SER A 50 10.11 -3.41 7.69
N ARG A 51 10.84 -4.47 8.08
CA ARG A 51 12.17 -4.34 8.65
C ARG A 51 13.21 -5.06 7.80
#